data_25bcdb11c182383a01e9ff5c9482d08f
#
_entry.id   25bcdb11c182383a01e9ff5c9482d08f
#
_cell.length_a   1.000
_cell.length_b   1.000
_cell.length_c   1.000
_cell.angle_alpha   90.00
_cell.angle_beta   90.00
_cell.angle_gamma   90.00
#
_symmetry.space_group_name_H-M   'P 1'
#
loop_
_entity.id
_entity.type
_entity.pdbx_description
1 polymer ?
#
loop_
_entity_poly.entity_id
_entity_poly.type
_entity_poly.pdbx_seq_one_letter_code
_entity_poly.pdbx_strand_id
1 'polypeptide(L)'
;TIMYRPTFNFSKGNSNSGNFSETLNNESTPINRKEATNHQTNDRFSTNGSLQLNRKLNSKGRNIALRLYYDLDDGNSDRYSLSNTYYLKYGDSIKTLNQWIEKLDKNNKYQVQITYMEPVFTNRFIEINYSYQHRSSLSEKYAYDWDKQEDTYSQYPDTAHSDCYKNKYSTHQTGIFFRTIRTNYFYNIGIE
;
A
#
# COMPACT_ATOMS: atom_id res chain seq x y z
N THR A 1 22.64 8.64 21.49
CA THR A 1 21.24 8.21 21.76
C THR A 1 20.85 7.15 20.79
N ILE A 2 20.21 6.09 21.28
CA ILE A 2 19.63 5.01 20.49
C ILE A 2 18.13 5.00 20.80
N MET A 3 17.29 4.96 19.78
CA MET A 3 15.85 4.90 19.92
C MET A 3 15.28 3.92 18.89
N TYR A 4 14.51 2.94 19.37
CA TYR A 4 13.80 1.97 18.51
C TYR A 4 12.30 2.00 18.85
N ARG A 5 11.47 2.12 17.83
CA ARG A 5 10.01 2.21 17.96
C ARG A 5 9.35 1.28 16.94
N PRO A 6 9.04 0.03 17.30
CA PRO A 6 8.27 -0.87 16.46
C PRO A 6 6.77 -0.70 16.72
N THR A 7 5.98 -0.99 15.69
CA THR A 7 4.51 -1.12 15.74
C THR A 7 4.11 -2.41 15.05
N PHE A 8 3.19 -3.14 15.65
CA PHE A 8 2.62 -4.38 15.09
C PHE A 8 1.11 -4.24 15.04
N ASN A 9 0.53 -4.60 13.91
CA ASN A 9 -0.89 -4.58 13.69
C ASN A 9 -1.35 -5.93 13.12
N PHE A 10 -2.38 -6.50 13.72
CA PHE A 10 -3.07 -7.68 13.24
C PHE A 10 -4.54 -7.32 13.08
N SER A 11 -5.09 -7.56 11.91
CA SER A 11 -6.51 -7.33 11.67
C SER A 11 -7.13 -8.51 10.95
N LYS A 12 -8.33 -8.87 11.37
CA LYS A 12 -9.18 -9.85 10.73
C LYS A 12 -10.57 -9.26 10.59
N GLY A 13 -11.16 -9.40 9.42
CA GLY A 13 -12.47 -8.82 9.14
C GLY A 13 -13.29 -9.67 8.21
N ASN A 14 -14.61 -9.61 8.40
CA ASN A 14 -15.60 -10.16 7.49
C ASN A 14 -16.51 -9.03 7.03
N SER A 15 -16.85 -9.02 5.76
CA SER A 15 -17.80 -8.07 5.20
C SER A 15 -18.78 -8.74 4.25
N ASN A 16 -20.04 -8.33 4.32
CA ASN A 16 -21.07 -8.68 3.37
C ASN A 16 -21.54 -7.41 2.67
N SER A 17 -21.66 -7.44 1.36
CA SER A 17 -22.18 -6.31 0.59
C SER A 17 -23.15 -6.80 -0.49
N GLY A 18 -24.20 -6.02 -0.72
CA GLY A 18 -25.13 -6.20 -1.82
C GLY A 18 -25.15 -4.93 -2.67
N ASN A 19 -25.13 -5.09 -3.98
CA ASN A 19 -25.21 -4.00 -4.93
C ASN A 19 -26.36 -4.25 -5.89
N PHE A 20 -27.14 -3.19 -6.16
CA PHE A 20 -28.19 -3.17 -7.15
C PHE A 20 -27.95 -2.01 -8.10
N SER A 21 -28.08 -2.23 -9.40
CA SER A 21 -27.99 -1.18 -10.41
C SER A 21 -28.93 -1.47 -11.57
N GLU A 22 -29.54 -0.42 -12.10
CA GLU A 22 -30.35 -0.46 -13.32
C GLU A 22 -29.80 0.53 -14.35
N THR A 23 -29.81 0.13 -15.60
CA THR A 23 -29.52 1.02 -16.73
C THR A 23 -30.84 1.29 -17.45
N LEU A 24 -31.20 2.54 -17.60
CA LEU A 24 -32.42 2.99 -18.26
C LEU A 24 -32.09 3.50 -19.67
N ASN A 25 -33.05 3.41 -20.60
CA ASN A 25 -32.98 4.11 -21.89
C ASN A 25 -33.40 5.58 -21.72
N ASN A 26 -33.40 6.34 -22.83
CA ASN A 26 -33.85 7.75 -22.86
C ASN A 26 -35.30 7.96 -22.47
N GLU A 27 -36.13 6.91 -22.49
CA GLU A 27 -37.53 6.90 -22.11
C GLU A 27 -37.76 6.39 -20.67
N SER A 28 -36.68 6.30 -19.87
CA SER A 28 -36.68 5.79 -18.49
C SER A 28 -37.14 4.33 -18.35
N THR A 29 -37.04 3.55 -19.43
CA THR A 29 -37.36 2.11 -19.40
C THR A 29 -36.09 1.32 -19.09
N PRO A 30 -36.12 0.36 -18.11
CA PRO A 30 -34.94 -0.46 -17.80
C PRO A 30 -34.52 -1.34 -18.98
N ILE A 31 -33.23 -1.29 -19.33
CA ILE A 31 -32.64 -2.13 -20.37
C ILE A 31 -31.73 -3.22 -19.78
N ASN A 32 -31.10 -2.94 -18.65
CA ASN A 32 -30.30 -3.89 -17.89
C ASN A 32 -30.54 -3.68 -16.39
N ARG A 33 -30.54 -4.79 -15.66
CA ARG A 33 -30.56 -4.81 -14.20
C ARG A 33 -29.48 -5.72 -13.69
N LYS A 34 -28.69 -5.27 -12.73
CA LYS A 34 -27.63 -6.06 -12.11
C LYS A 34 -27.81 -6.13 -10.60
N GLU A 35 -27.78 -7.33 -10.09
CA GLU A 35 -27.78 -7.65 -8.66
C GLU A 35 -26.47 -8.37 -8.34
N ALA A 36 -25.75 -7.96 -7.29
CA ALA A 36 -24.55 -8.63 -6.87
C ALA A 36 -24.48 -8.72 -5.35
N THR A 37 -24.06 -9.87 -4.87
CA THR A 37 -23.77 -10.12 -3.45
C THR A 37 -22.33 -10.55 -3.32
N ASN A 38 -21.63 -10.01 -2.31
CA ASN A 38 -20.27 -10.38 -2.00
C ASN A 38 -20.15 -10.71 -0.52
N HIS A 39 -19.45 -11.79 -0.24
CA HIS A 39 -18.97 -12.14 1.09
C HIS A 39 -17.45 -12.14 1.04
N GLN A 40 -16.78 -11.37 1.91
CA GLN A 40 -15.32 -11.25 1.91
C GLN A 40 -14.77 -11.42 3.32
N THR A 41 -13.72 -12.22 3.43
CA THR A 41 -12.87 -12.33 4.61
C THR A 41 -11.52 -11.72 4.33
N ASN A 42 -10.97 -11.00 5.30
CA ASN A 42 -9.66 -10.36 5.18
C ASN A 42 -8.83 -10.68 6.42
N ASP A 43 -7.60 -11.09 6.19
CA ASP A 43 -6.57 -11.24 7.22
C ASP A 43 -5.39 -10.34 6.82
N ARG A 44 -4.91 -9.50 7.74
CA ARG A 44 -3.81 -8.59 7.46
C ARG A 44 -2.87 -8.50 8.66
N PHE A 45 -1.59 -8.62 8.36
CA PHE A 45 -0.50 -8.33 9.28
C PHE A 45 0.30 -7.14 8.75
N SER A 46 0.54 -6.13 9.58
CA SER A 46 1.45 -5.06 9.24
C SER A 46 2.39 -4.75 10.41
N THR A 47 3.62 -4.45 10.07
CA THR A 47 4.60 -3.98 11.05
C THR A 47 5.43 -2.86 10.44
N ASN A 48 5.62 -1.83 11.22
CA ASN A 48 6.52 -0.75 10.87
C ASN A 48 7.40 -0.39 12.07
N GLY A 49 8.52 0.22 11.79
CA GLY A 49 9.38 0.67 12.87
C GLY A 49 10.50 1.55 12.39
N SER A 50 11.09 2.27 13.33
CA SER A 50 12.26 3.09 13.10
C SER A 50 13.31 2.87 14.16
N LEU A 51 14.56 2.72 13.72
CA LEU A 51 15.74 2.77 14.57
C LEU A 51 16.49 4.06 14.27
N GLN A 52 16.69 4.87 15.31
CA GLN A 52 17.45 6.12 15.22
C GLN A 52 18.67 6.04 16.11
N LEU A 53 19.84 6.28 15.53
CA LEU A 53 21.13 6.36 16.18
C LEU A 53 21.67 7.76 16.01
N ASN A 54 21.97 8.46 17.11
CA ASN A 54 22.59 9.78 17.09
C ASN A 54 23.87 9.74 17.90
N ARG A 55 24.97 10.20 17.31
CA ARG A 55 26.26 10.31 17.98
C ARG A 55 26.85 11.71 17.80
N LYS A 56 27.05 12.37 18.91
CA LYS A 56 27.85 13.60 18.97
C LYS A 56 29.33 13.22 18.87
N LEU A 57 30.06 13.80 17.91
CA LEU A 57 31.43 13.46 17.61
C LEU A 57 32.42 14.40 18.32
N ASN A 58 31.99 15.65 18.64
CA ASN A 58 32.82 16.60 19.39
C ASN A 58 31.93 17.58 20.20
N SER A 59 32.58 18.40 21.02
CA SER A 59 31.88 19.43 21.84
C SER A 59 31.38 20.63 21.03
N LYS A 60 31.92 20.82 19.80
CA LYS A 60 31.57 21.98 18.92
C LYS A 60 30.27 21.77 18.13
N GLY A 61 29.62 20.59 18.24
CA GLY A 61 28.35 20.31 17.57
C GLY A 61 28.43 19.40 16.36
N ARG A 62 29.63 18.88 16.02
CA ARG A 62 29.73 17.82 14.99
C ARG A 62 28.96 16.60 15.43
N ASN A 63 28.07 16.12 14.58
CA ASN A 63 27.28 14.93 14.86
C ASN A 63 26.99 14.12 13.60
N ILE A 64 26.67 12.86 13.82
CA ILE A 64 26.15 11.95 12.81
C ILE A 64 24.88 11.29 13.33
N ALA A 65 23.86 11.24 12.48
CA ALA A 65 22.61 10.54 12.74
C ALA A 65 22.36 9.51 11.64
N LEU A 66 21.95 8.31 12.06
CA LEU A 66 21.47 7.26 11.18
C LEU A 66 20.02 6.97 11.57
N ARG A 67 19.13 6.96 10.59
CA ARG A 67 17.74 6.51 10.74
C ARG A 67 17.48 5.38 9.77
N LEU A 68 17.04 4.25 10.31
CA LEU A 68 16.52 3.12 9.56
C LEU A 68 15.03 3.08 9.78
N TYR A 69 14.29 2.89 8.72
CA TYR A 69 12.83 2.73 8.74
C TYR A 69 12.45 1.50 7.93
N TYR A 70 11.50 0.74 8.42
CA TYR A 70 10.87 -0.35 7.69
C TYR A 70 9.35 -0.28 7.84
N ASP A 71 8.65 -0.75 6.81
CA ASP A 71 7.20 -0.86 6.76
C ASP A 71 6.87 -2.09 5.91
N LEU A 72 6.30 -3.10 6.57
CA LEU A 72 5.96 -4.39 5.99
C LEU A 72 4.46 -4.60 6.16
N ASP A 73 3.80 -4.97 5.09
CA ASP A 73 2.36 -5.20 5.05
C ASP A 73 2.08 -6.45 4.23
N ASP A 74 1.37 -7.40 4.83
CA ASP A 74 0.97 -8.68 4.24
C ASP A 74 -0.52 -8.87 4.48
N GLY A 75 -1.30 -8.94 3.41
CA GLY A 75 -2.76 -9.04 3.45
C GLY A 75 -3.26 -10.15 2.52
N ASN A 76 -4.14 -10.99 3.06
CA ASN A 76 -4.85 -12.01 2.32
C ASN A 76 -6.35 -11.71 2.37
N SER A 77 -7.04 -11.92 1.28
CA SER A 77 -8.50 -11.87 1.27
C SER A 77 -9.12 -12.92 0.36
N ASP A 78 -10.19 -13.51 0.86
CA ASP A 78 -11.06 -14.42 0.12
C ASP A 78 -12.39 -13.75 -0.09
N ARG A 79 -12.87 -13.72 -1.31
CA ARG A 79 -14.17 -13.13 -1.67
C ARG A 79 -14.99 -14.09 -2.51
N TYR A 80 -16.19 -14.38 -2.06
CA TYR A 80 -17.24 -15.05 -2.82
C TYR A 80 -18.16 -13.99 -3.42
N SER A 81 -18.29 -13.97 -4.74
CA SER A 81 -19.03 -12.97 -5.50
C SER A 81 -20.05 -13.64 -6.41
N LEU A 82 -21.33 -13.36 -6.19
CA LEU A 82 -22.41 -13.77 -7.06
C LEU A 82 -23.04 -12.54 -7.70
N SER A 83 -23.08 -12.49 -9.02
CA SER A 83 -23.66 -11.40 -9.79
C SER A 83 -24.59 -11.92 -10.86
N ASN A 84 -25.82 -11.43 -10.87
CA ASN A 84 -26.83 -11.68 -11.91
C ASN A 84 -27.06 -10.41 -12.72
N THR A 85 -26.88 -10.49 -14.03
CA THR A 85 -27.18 -9.41 -14.96
C THR A 85 -28.35 -9.85 -15.83
N TYR A 86 -29.47 -9.13 -15.73
CA TYR A 86 -30.69 -9.33 -16.49
C TYR A 86 -30.69 -8.37 -17.69
N TYR A 87 -30.77 -8.89 -18.89
CA TYR A 87 -30.85 -8.11 -20.13
C TYR A 87 -32.33 -8.04 -20.58
N LEU A 88 -33.02 -6.96 -20.19
CA LEU A 88 -34.45 -6.79 -20.37
C LEU A 88 -34.84 -6.38 -21.81
N LYS A 89 -33.90 -5.82 -22.58
CA LYS A 89 -34.13 -5.32 -23.94
C LYS A 89 -34.13 -6.43 -25.00
N TYR A 90 -33.45 -7.54 -24.79
CA TYR A 90 -33.15 -8.55 -25.81
C TYR A 90 -33.69 -9.94 -25.47
N GLY A 91 -34.85 -10.03 -24.81
CA GLY A 91 -35.53 -11.33 -24.58
C GLY A 91 -35.19 -11.96 -23.23
N ASP A 92 -35.09 -11.15 -22.16
CA ASP A 92 -35.01 -11.60 -20.76
C ASP A 92 -33.89 -12.66 -20.50
N SER A 93 -32.72 -12.43 -21.05
CA SER A 93 -31.58 -13.30 -20.78
C SER A 93 -30.90 -12.91 -19.48
N ILE A 94 -30.41 -13.93 -18.74
CA ILE A 94 -29.71 -13.75 -17.46
C ILE A 94 -28.28 -14.24 -17.64
N LYS A 95 -27.32 -13.37 -17.33
CA LYS A 95 -25.91 -13.75 -17.18
C LYS A 95 -25.57 -13.83 -15.70
N THR A 96 -25.31 -15.04 -15.21
CA THR A 96 -24.84 -15.26 -13.84
C THR A 96 -23.31 -15.41 -13.86
N LEU A 97 -22.65 -14.66 -12.98
CA LEU A 97 -21.23 -14.80 -12.67
C LEU A 97 -21.11 -15.14 -11.19
N ASN A 98 -20.61 -16.33 -10.89
CA ASN A 98 -20.33 -16.81 -9.54
C ASN A 98 -18.86 -17.14 -9.44
N GLN A 99 -18.13 -16.40 -8.60
CA GLN A 99 -16.68 -16.50 -8.51
C GLN A 99 -16.22 -16.55 -7.05
N TRP A 100 -15.21 -17.37 -6.79
CA TRP A 100 -14.35 -17.26 -5.64
C TRP A 100 -13.08 -16.53 -6.06
N ILE A 101 -12.67 -15.51 -5.32
CA ILE A 101 -11.54 -14.64 -5.62
C ILE A 101 -10.61 -14.63 -4.43
N GLU A 102 -9.41 -15.15 -4.65
CA GLU A 102 -8.29 -15.05 -3.72
C GLU A 102 -7.45 -13.82 -4.08
N LYS A 103 -7.05 -13.06 -3.07
CA LYS A 103 -6.15 -11.92 -3.25
C LYS A 103 -5.07 -11.91 -2.20
N LEU A 104 -3.82 -11.77 -2.67
CA LEU A 104 -2.63 -11.60 -1.86
C LEU A 104 -2.03 -10.22 -2.16
N ASP A 105 -1.83 -9.40 -1.13
CA ASP A 105 -1.14 -8.12 -1.22
C ASP A 105 0.07 -8.11 -0.29
N LYS A 106 1.27 -7.84 -0.83
CA LYS A 106 2.50 -7.68 -0.05
C LYS A 106 3.17 -6.36 -0.39
N ASN A 107 3.39 -5.53 0.63
CA ASN A 107 4.07 -4.26 0.48
C ASN A 107 5.24 -4.19 1.47
N ASN A 108 6.43 -3.94 0.93
CA ASN A 108 7.65 -3.81 1.72
C ASN A 108 8.31 -2.47 1.39
N LYS A 109 8.64 -1.72 2.41
CA LYS A 109 9.38 -0.47 2.31
C LYS A 109 10.53 -0.46 3.32
N TYR A 110 11.73 -0.15 2.84
CA TYR A 110 12.92 0.06 3.66
C TYR A 110 13.51 1.41 3.31
N GLN A 111 13.91 2.16 4.32
CA GLN A 111 14.56 3.45 4.14
C GLN A 111 15.74 3.58 5.09
N VAL A 112 16.85 4.04 4.56
CA VAL A 112 18.07 4.41 5.29
C VAL A 112 18.30 5.89 5.08
N GLN A 113 18.46 6.64 6.15
CA GLN A 113 18.82 8.07 6.10
C GLN A 113 20.02 8.31 6.96
N ILE A 114 21.03 8.98 6.39
CA ILE A 114 22.24 9.41 7.07
C ILE A 114 22.26 10.94 7.03
N THR A 115 22.45 11.54 8.18
CA THR A 115 22.64 12.99 8.33
C THR A 115 23.98 13.25 9.01
N TYR A 116 24.81 14.03 8.38
CA TYR A 116 26.07 14.50 8.94
C TYR A 116 26.03 16.02 9.12
N MET A 117 26.41 16.51 10.29
CA MET A 117 26.47 17.93 10.61
C MET A 117 27.87 18.33 11.01
N GLU A 118 28.46 19.27 10.26
CA GLU A 118 29.78 19.86 10.51
C GLU A 118 29.64 21.31 10.98
N PRO A 119 30.15 21.67 12.17
CA PRO A 119 30.23 23.06 12.60
C PRO A 119 31.33 23.77 11.81
N VAL A 120 31.00 24.83 11.07
CA VAL A 120 31.95 25.63 10.27
C VAL A 120 32.29 26.96 10.95
N PHE A 121 31.33 27.54 11.69
CA PHE A 121 31.53 28.75 12.50
C PHE A 121 30.70 28.67 13.79
N THR A 122 30.84 29.67 14.66
CA THR A 122 29.98 29.77 15.86
C THR A 122 28.51 29.81 15.46
N ASN A 123 27.75 28.81 15.90
CA ASN A 123 26.30 28.65 15.61
C ASN A 123 25.95 28.51 14.11
N ARG A 124 26.89 28.09 13.27
CA ARG A 124 26.68 27.83 11.85
C ARG A 124 27.21 26.45 11.48
N PHE A 125 26.42 25.72 10.71
CA PHE A 125 26.66 24.32 10.39
C PHE A 125 26.43 24.05 8.91
N ILE A 126 27.20 23.13 8.35
CA ILE A 126 26.86 22.45 7.09
C ILE A 126 26.25 21.12 7.46
N GLU A 127 25.08 20.83 6.91
CA GLU A 127 24.37 19.57 7.05
C GLU A 127 24.34 18.86 5.69
N ILE A 128 24.76 17.61 5.67
CA ILE A 128 24.71 16.74 4.51
C ILE A 128 23.75 15.61 4.83
N ASN A 129 22.75 15.44 3.99
CA ASN A 129 21.74 14.40 4.10
C ASN A 129 21.85 13.45 2.91
N TYR A 130 21.77 12.17 3.17
CA TYR A 130 21.58 11.16 2.16
C TYR A 130 20.48 10.21 2.61
N SER A 131 19.54 9.94 1.72
CA SER A 131 18.53 8.92 1.96
C SER A 131 18.43 7.94 0.79
N TYR A 132 18.29 6.68 1.13
CA TYR A 132 17.97 5.60 0.21
C TYR A 132 16.65 4.95 0.64
N GLN A 133 15.73 4.81 -0.30
CA GLN A 133 14.47 4.11 -0.09
C GLN A 133 14.30 3.02 -1.13
N HIS A 134 13.95 1.83 -0.68
CA HIS A 134 13.50 0.73 -1.54
C HIS A 134 12.07 0.37 -1.21
N ARG A 135 11.23 0.22 -2.24
CA ARG A 135 9.86 -0.25 -2.11
C ARG A 135 9.60 -1.39 -3.09
N SER A 136 8.91 -2.42 -2.60
CA SER A 136 8.42 -3.55 -3.39
C SER A 136 6.95 -3.78 -3.08
N SER A 137 6.13 -3.85 -4.11
CA SER A 137 4.71 -4.19 -4.01
C SER A 137 4.42 -5.40 -4.88
N LEU A 138 3.71 -6.37 -4.34
CA LEU A 138 3.16 -7.53 -5.02
C LEU A 138 1.66 -7.56 -4.74
N SER A 139 0.87 -7.69 -5.79
CA SER A 139 -0.56 -7.96 -5.69
C SER A 139 -0.91 -9.08 -6.65
N GLU A 140 -1.41 -10.17 -6.11
CA GLU A 140 -1.86 -11.33 -6.87
C GLU A 140 -3.34 -11.51 -6.62
N LYS A 141 -4.10 -11.67 -7.67
CA LYS A 141 -5.54 -11.91 -7.64
C LYS A 141 -5.86 -13.07 -8.55
N TYR A 142 -6.44 -14.11 -8.00
CA TYR A 142 -6.91 -15.29 -8.72
C TYR A 142 -8.42 -15.39 -8.58
N ALA A 143 -9.12 -15.49 -9.70
CA ALA A 143 -10.56 -15.67 -9.77
C ALA A 143 -10.89 -17.07 -10.29
N TYR A 144 -11.74 -17.79 -9.58
CA TYR A 144 -12.16 -19.15 -9.91
C TYR A 144 -13.66 -19.13 -10.16
N ASP A 145 -14.07 -19.55 -11.36
CA ASP A 145 -15.48 -19.61 -11.73
C ASP A 145 -16.15 -20.84 -11.12
N TRP A 146 -17.41 -20.71 -10.81
CA TRP A 146 -18.25 -21.82 -10.36
C TRP A 146 -18.53 -22.77 -11.52
N ASP A 147 -18.15 -24.04 -11.35
CA ASP A 147 -18.50 -25.12 -12.27
C ASP A 147 -19.82 -25.78 -11.86
N LYS A 148 -20.82 -25.64 -12.73
CA LYS A 148 -22.16 -26.20 -12.49
C LYS A 148 -22.22 -27.72 -12.60
N GLN A 149 -21.25 -28.35 -13.30
CA GLN A 149 -21.23 -29.80 -13.50
C GLN A 149 -20.62 -30.50 -12.28
N GLU A 150 -19.57 -29.91 -11.73
CA GLU A 150 -18.88 -30.46 -10.56
C GLU A 150 -19.42 -29.92 -9.24
N ASP A 151 -20.33 -28.94 -9.28
CA ASP A 151 -20.91 -28.25 -8.11
C ASP A 151 -19.86 -27.69 -7.16
N THR A 152 -18.78 -27.12 -7.73
CA THR A 152 -17.64 -26.54 -7.02
C THR A 152 -16.99 -25.43 -7.83
N TYR A 153 -16.06 -24.68 -7.22
CA TYR A 153 -15.24 -23.73 -7.95
C TYR A 153 -14.16 -24.47 -8.76
N SER A 154 -13.87 -23.96 -9.97
CA SER A 154 -12.83 -24.49 -10.85
C SER A 154 -11.48 -24.62 -10.12
N GLN A 155 -10.72 -25.67 -10.44
CA GLN A 155 -9.36 -25.84 -9.93
C GLN A 155 -8.34 -24.91 -10.64
N TYR A 156 -8.72 -24.33 -11.78
CA TYR A 156 -7.88 -23.44 -12.56
C TYR A 156 -8.45 -22.02 -12.51
N PRO A 157 -7.60 -21.00 -12.28
CA PRO A 157 -8.06 -19.62 -12.26
C PRO A 157 -8.49 -19.15 -13.66
N ASP A 158 -9.54 -18.37 -13.72
CA ASP A 158 -9.94 -17.65 -14.92
C ASP A 158 -8.92 -16.55 -15.24
N THR A 159 -8.21 -16.70 -16.33
CA THR A 159 -7.16 -15.76 -16.77
C THR A 159 -7.68 -14.39 -17.16
N ALA A 160 -8.98 -14.27 -17.53
CA ALA A 160 -9.59 -12.99 -17.88
C ALA A 160 -9.89 -12.12 -16.65
N HIS A 161 -10.09 -12.74 -15.48
CA HIS A 161 -10.42 -12.07 -14.24
C HIS A 161 -9.31 -12.17 -13.18
N SER A 162 -8.22 -12.89 -13.49
CA SER A 162 -7.02 -13.00 -12.64
C SER A 162 -5.96 -12.00 -13.06
N ASP A 163 -5.20 -11.48 -12.10
CA ASP A 163 -4.17 -10.47 -12.34
C ASP A 163 -3.03 -10.63 -11.35
N CYS A 164 -1.79 -10.42 -11.83
CA CYS A 164 -0.60 -10.42 -11.01
C CYS A 164 0.23 -9.18 -11.31
N TYR A 165 0.44 -8.37 -10.29
CA TYR A 165 1.17 -7.13 -10.39
C TYR A 165 2.34 -7.12 -9.42
N LYS A 166 3.55 -6.83 -9.94
CA LYS A 166 4.76 -6.68 -9.13
C LYS A 166 5.49 -5.41 -9.52
N ASN A 167 5.71 -4.54 -8.55
CA ASN A 167 6.44 -3.31 -8.74
C ASN A 167 7.59 -3.20 -7.73
N LYS A 168 8.75 -2.70 -8.21
CA LYS A 168 9.91 -2.41 -7.38
C LYS A 168 10.54 -1.12 -7.84
N TYR A 169 10.84 -0.23 -6.92
CA TYR A 169 11.61 0.96 -7.21
C TYR A 169 12.50 1.37 -6.04
N SER A 170 13.56 2.06 -6.38
CA SER A 170 14.50 2.63 -5.43
C SER A 170 14.66 4.12 -5.70
N THR A 171 14.75 4.88 -4.64
CA THR A 171 14.94 6.33 -4.68
C THR A 171 16.18 6.69 -3.88
N HIS A 172 17.02 7.52 -4.45
CA HIS A 172 18.19 8.14 -3.81
C HIS A 172 17.93 9.64 -3.74
N GLN A 173 18.19 10.21 -2.59
CA GLN A 173 17.98 11.64 -2.35
C GLN A 173 19.19 12.15 -1.57
N THR A 174 19.79 13.26 -2.00
CA THR A 174 20.97 13.86 -1.39
C THR A 174 20.74 15.35 -1.24
N GLY A 175 20.96 15.88 -0.04
CA GLY A 175 20.82 17.30 0.22
C GLY A 175 22.03 17.89 0.95
N ILE A 176 22.30 19.15 0.67
CA ILE A 176 23.32 19.95 1.38
C ILE A 176 22.67 21.23 1.83
N PHE A 177 22.77 21.52 3.12
CA PHE A 177 22.12 22.66 3.77
C PHE A 177 23.13 23.46 4.59
N PHE A 178 23.02 24.76 4.52
CA PHE A 178 23.67 25.68 5.45
C PHE A 178 22.68 26.11 6.51
N ARG A 179 22.98 25.83 7.76
CA ARG A 179 22.12 26.04 8.91
C ARG A 179 22.74 27.05 9.86
N THR A 180 21.97 28.04 10.29
CA THR A 180 22.33 28.97 11.35
C THR A 180 21.34 28.87 12.49
N ILE A 181 21.84 28.74 13.73
CA ILE A 181 21.05 28.62 14.95
C ILE A 181 21.46 29.75 15.89
N ARG A 182 20.56 30.70 16.14
CA ARG A 182 20.73 31.81 17.08
C ARG A 182 19.58 31.86 18.06
N THR A 183 19.74 32.58 19.15
CA THR A 183 18.72 32.66 20.19
C THR A 183 17.41 33.25 19.64
N ASN A 184 17.47 34.22 18.72
CA ASN A 184 16.33 34.94 18.21
C ASN A 184 15.90 34.59 16.78
N TYR A 185 16.70 33.79 16.08
CA TYR A 185 16.38 33.35 14.72
C TYR A 185 17.07 32.04 14.34
N PHE A 186 16.45 31.35 13.44
CA PHE A 186 16.93 30.12 12.81
C PHE A 186 16.69 30.24 11.31
N TYR A 187 17.66 29.88 10.50
CA TYR A 187 17.44 29.65 9.07
C TYR A 187 18.23 28.44 8.56
N ASN A 188 17.66 27.80 7.55
CA ASN A 188 18.22 26.66 6.86
C ASN A 188 18.06 26.89 5.34
N ILE A 189 19.15 26.95 4.60
CA ILE A 189 19.18 27.18 3.15
C ILE A 189 19.99 26.05 2.53
N GLY A 190 19.46 25.43 1.49
CA GLY A 190 20.15 24.33 0.82
C GLY A 190 19.46 23.86 -0.45
N ILE A 191 19.98 22.82 -1.01
CA ILE A 191 19.49 22.11 -2.19
C ILE A 191 19.35 20.63 -1.86
N GLU A 192 18.37 19.98 -2.49
CA GLU A 192 18.10 18.56 -2.35
C GLU A 192 17.83 17.92 -3.71
#